data_1f36196771570abed63703f981b7a89c
#
_entry.id   1f36196771570abed63703f981b7a89c
#
_cell.length_a   1.000
_cell.length_b   1.000
_cell.length_c   1.000
_cell.angle_alpha   90.00
_cell.angle_beta   90.00
_cell.angle_gamma   90.00
#
_symmetry.space_group_name_H-M   'P 1'
#
loop_
_entity.id
_entity.type
_entity.pdbx_description
1 polymer ?
#
loop_
_entity_poly.entity_id
_entity_poly.type
_entity_poly.pdbx_seq_one_letter_code
_entity_poly.pdbx_strand_id
1 'polypeptide(L)'
;MKKLLIIRFSALGDIAMTVPVVYDLAVQYPDLDITMLSREMARPLFERMPKNVHFIAADLKGRHKGLLGLCRLWRDAHLSDFDYISDFHDVLRTWWLRTEGCLRRKKVAKIDKGRKGKKALTRQKNKVFAKQATSFERYAKVLKQLGFPIKPEFTKLDYSAFCETQKGTHETWVGIAPFAKHPAKVYPMEKMEQVIKALSERKNTTVFLFGGGDEEKRQIAALCAQYPNVKPAQSLQGLKGELALMGQLDVMLSMDSANMHLASLVGTKVVSVWGGTHPYAGFLGWNQNPHDCVQLEMSCRPCSVYGNKRCLRGDYMCMNGITPERILKKLSPYLK
;
A
#
# COMPACT_ATOMS: atom_id res chain seq x y z
N MET A 1 -12.14 -29.89 1.59
CA MET A 1 -11.61 -28.60 2.05
C MET A 1 -12.36 -27.49 1.32
N LYS A 2 -12.87 -26.48 2.02
CA LYS A 2 -13.58 -25.36 1.35
C LYS A 2 -12.57 -24.44 0.68
N LYS A 3 -12.94 -23.88 -0.50
CA LYS A 3 -12.06 -23.03 -1.31
C LYS A 3 -12.61 -21.61 -1.41
N LEU A 4 -11.80 -20.61 -1.05
CA LEU A 4 -12.13 -19.18 -1.11
C LEU A 4 -11.25 -18.46 -2.12
N LEU A 5 -11.85 -17.80 -3.09
CA LEU A 5 -11.20 -16.88 -4.00
C LEU A 5 -11.29 -15.45 -3.46
N ILE A 6 -10.17 -14.75 -3.36
CA ILE A 6 -10.09 -13.31 -3.04
C ILE A 6 -9.58 -12.57 -4.27
N ILE A 7 -10.30 -11.53 -4.70
CA ILE A 7 -10.00 -10.80 -5.95
C ILE A 7 -9.60 -9.35 -5.67
N ARG A 8 -8.35 -8.97 -6.03
CA ARG A 8 -7.90 -7.57 -6.04
C ARG A 8 -6.81 -7.36 -7.09
N PHE A 9 -7.08 -6.58 -8.15
CA PHE A 9 -6.14 -6.40 -9.28
C PHE A 9 -5.26 -5.14 -9.20
N SER A 10 -5.64 -4.13 -8.43
CA SER A 10 -4.94 -2.83 -8.35
C SER A 10 -5.48 -1.95 -7.20
N ALA A 11 -4.77 -0.87 -6.79
CA ALA A 11 -3.37 -0.61 -7.11
C ALA A 11 -2.45 -1.42 -6.18
N LEU A 12 -1.10 -1.34 -6.33
CA LEU A 12 -0.16 -2.13 -5.50
C LEU A 12 -0.37 -1.86 -4.00
N GLY A 13 -0.51 -0.60 -3.58
CA GLY A 13 -0.78 -0.26 -2.18
C GLY A 13 -2.10 -0.84 -1.65
N ASP A 14 -3.17 -0.83 -2.48
CA ASP A 14 -4.43 -1.47 -2.10
C ASP A 14 -4.32 -3.00 -2.01
N ILE A 15 -3.48 -3.63 -2.86
CA ILE A 15 -3.21 -5.06 -2.76
C ILE A 15 -2.42 -5.34 -1.50
N ALA A 16 -1.40 -4.53 -1.19
CA ALA A 16 -0.64 -4.63 0.06
C ALA A 16 -1.56 -4.56 1.30
N MET A 17 -2.57 -3.69 1.28
CA MET A 17 -3.57 -3.62 2.37
C MET A 17 -4.44 -4.89 2.50
N THR A 18 -4.46 -5.82 1.54
CA THR A 18 -5.16 -7.09 1.71
C THR A 18 -4.36 -8.10 2.52
N VAL A 19 -3.02 -7.98 2.52
CA VAL A 19 -2.10 -8.95 3.11
C VAL A 19 -2.38 -9.24 4.59
N PRO A 20 -2.50 -8.25 5.50
CA PRO A 20 -2.81 -8.52 6.90
C PRO A 20 -4.11 -9.31 7.09
N VAL A 21 -5.15 -8.92 6.33
CA VAL A 21 -6.47 -9.54 6.42
C VAL A 21 -6.47 -10.98 5.88
N VAL A 22 -5.73 -11.24 4.80
CA VAL A 22 -5.58 -12.59 4.23
C VAL A 22 -4.73 -13.46 5.14
N TYR A 23 -3.69 -12.90 5.76
CA TYR A 23 -2.84 -13.61 6.73
C TYR A 23 -3.67 -14.05 7.96
N ASP A 24 -4.41 -13.13 8.58
CA ASP A 24 -5.27 -13.42 9.73
C ASP A 24 -6.33 -14.47 9.39
N LEU A 25 -6.92 -14.38 8.19
CA LEU A 25 -7.84 -15.39 7.71
C LEU A 25 -7.18 -16.76 7.61
N ALA A 26 -5.98 -16.82 7.04
CA ALA A 26 -5.27 -18.09 6.82
C ALA A 26 -4.87 -18.78 8.12
N VAL A 27 -4.43 -18.01 9.12
CA VAL A 27 -4.04 -18.52 10.43
C VAL A 27 -5.26 -18.99 11.22
N GLN A 28 -6.35 -18.20 11.20
CA GLN A 28 -7.56 -18.51 11.98
C GLN A 28 -8.44 -19.58 11.34
N TYR A 29 -8.26 -19.86 10.06
CA TYR A 29 -8.99 -20.89 9.32
C TYR A 29 -8.01 -21.82 8.55
N PRO A 30 -7.23 -22.66 9.23
CA PRO A 30 -6.18 -23.47 8.59
C PRO A 30 -6.72 -24.50 7.58
N ASP A 31 -7.98 -24.91 7.74
CA ASP A 31 -8.66 -25.84 6.81
C ASP A 31 -9.33 -25.16 5.61
N LEU A 32 -9.18 -23.84 5.47
CA LEU A 32 -9.68 -23.07 4.33
C LEU A 32 -8.57 -22.93 3.28
N ASP A 33 -8.82 -23.39 2.06
CA ASP A 33 -7.93 -23.16 0.90
C ASP A 33 -8.20 -21.77 0.34
N ILE A 34 -7.26 -20.86 0.48
CA ILE A 34 -7.39 -19.45 0.13
C ILE A 34 -6.56 -19.15 -1.11
N THR A 35 -7.18 -18.62 -2.15
CA THR A 35 -6.46 -18.19 -3.34
C THR A 35 -6.63 -16.69 -3.58
N MET A 36 -5.51 -15.98 -3.67
CA MET A 36 -5.47 -14.59 -4.08
C MET A 36 -5.35 -14.48 -5.60
N LEU A 37 -6.36 -13.93 -6.26
CA LEU A 37 -6.35 -13.61 -7.67
C LEU A 37 -5.96 -12.14 -7.87
N SER A 38 -4.76 -11.90 -8.38
CA SER A 38 -4.22 -10.55 -8.57
C SER A 38 -3.33 -10.48 -9.81
N ARG A 39 -2.64 -9.36 -10.00
CA ARG A 39 -1.64 -9.20 -11.07
C ARG A 39 -0.30 -9.78 -10.64
N GLU A 40 0.48 -10.29 -11.60
CA GLU A 40 1.78 -10.95 -11.33
C GLU A 40 2.72 -10.11 -10.46
N MET A 41 2.77 -8.79 -10.66
CA MET A 41 3.61 -7.88 -9.87
C MET A 41 3.34 -7.92 -8.34
N ALA A 42 2.21 -8.45 -7.92
CA ALA A 42 1.84 -8.57 -6.51
C ALA A 42 2.19 -9.95 -5.90
N ARG A 43 2.62 -10.93 -6.72
CA ARG A 43 2.98 -12.27 -6.24
C ARG A 43 3.96 -12.24 -5.04
N PRO A 44 5.02 -11.40 -5.06
CA PRO A 44 5.95 -11.37 -3.94
C PRO A 44 5.29 -11.10 -2.58
N LEU A 45 4.17 -10.35 -2.53
CA LEU A 45 3.47 -10.04 -1.29
C LEU A 45 2.80 -11.26 -0.64
N PHE A 46 2.63 -12.35 -1.40
CA PHE A 46 1.93 -13.56 -0.96
C PHE A 46 2.85 -14.79 -0.82
N GLU A 47 4.14 -14.67 -1.12
CA GLU A 47 5.09 -15.79 -1.02
C GLU A 47 5.47 -16.15 0.43
N ARG A 48 5.25 -15.23 1.37
CA ARG A 48 5.54 -15.44 2.81
C ARG A 48 4.27 -15.63 3.64
N MET A 49 3.19 -16.00 2.97
CA MET A 49 1.90 -16.29 3.61
C MET A 49 1.86 -17.73 4.15
N PRO A 50 0.93 -18.07 5.05
CA PRO A 50 0.67 -19.45 5.49
C PRO A 50 0.43 -20.39 4.29
N LYS A 51 0.71 -21.70 4.50
CA LYS A 51 0.70 -22.72 3.44
C LYS A 51 -0.64 -22.90 2.72
N ASN A 52 -1.75 -22.54 3.38
CA ASN A 52 -3.10 -22.60 2.80
C ASN A 52 -3.47 -21.35 1.97
N VAL A 53 -2.49 -20.46 1.69
CA VAL A 53 -2.68 -19.29 0.80
C VAL A 53 -1.93 -19.54 -0.51
N HIS A 54 -2.67 -19.48 -1.61
CA HIS A 54 -2.17 -19.63 -2.98
C HIS A 54 -2.33 -18.34 -3.76
N PHE A 55 -1.59 -18.21 -4.86
CA PHE A 55 -1.63 -17.02 -5.71
C PHE A 55 -1.83 -17.39 -7.18
N ILE A 56 -2.85 -16.79 -7.79
CA ILE A 56 -3.09 -16.88 -9.23
C ILE A 56 -2.88 -15.51 -9.87
N ALA A 57 -2.06 -15.47 -10.91
CA ALA A 57 -1.77 -14.27 -11.69
C ALA A 57 -2.78 -14.06 -12.81
N ALA A 58 -3.34 -12.86 -12.90
CA ALA A 58 -4.18 -12.45 -14.02
C ALA A 58 -3.41 -11.49 -14.95
N ASP A 59 -3.23 -11.88 -16.20
CA ASP A 59 -2.67 -11.01 -17.24
C ASP A 59 -3.77 -10.18 -17.90
N LEU A 60 -4.13 -9.09 -17.25
CA LEU A 60 -5.24 -8.22 -17.68
C LEU A 60 -4.89 -7.29 -18.85
N LYS A 61 -3.61 -7.25 -19.26
CA LYS A 61 -3.16 -6.47 -20.42
C LYS A 61 -2.99 -7.31 -21.68
N GLY A 62 -2.74 -8.61 -21.52
CA GLY A 62 -2.56 -9.61 -22.59
C GLY A 62 -3.69 -10.64 -22.60
N ARG A 63 -3.40 -11.89 -22.22
CA ARG A 63 -4.29 -13.07 -22.34
C ARG A 63 -5.69 -12.89 -21.75
N HIS A 64 -5.79 -12.17 -20.61
CA HIS A 64 -7.06 -11.97 -19.90
C HIS A 64 -7.68 -10.58 -20.14
N LYS A 65 -7.38 -9.95 -21.28
CA LYS A 65 -7.92 -8.63 -21.65
C LYS A 65 -9.33 -8.74 -22.22
N GLY A 66 -10.22 -7.82 -21.81
CA GLY A 66 -11.60 -7.72 -22.29
C GLY A 66 -12.51 -8.84 -21.78
N LEU A 67 -13.74 -8.92 -22.27
CA LEU A 67 -14.74 -9.91 -21.82
C LEU A 67 -14.30 -11.35 -22.14
N LEU A 68 -13.87 -11.61 -23.37
CA LEU A 68 -13.35 -12.93 -23.76
C LEU A 68 -12.13 -13.32 -22.93
N GLY A 69 -11.27 -12.35 -22.57
CA GLY A 69 -10.16 -12.56 -21.66
C GLY A 69 -10.61 -12.93 -20.25
N LEU A 70 -11.72 -12.37 -19.75
CA LEU A 70 -12.29 -12.76 -18.45
C LEU A 70 -12.90 -14.18 -18.48
N CYS A 71 -13.51 -14.57 -19.59
CA CYS A 71 -13.96 -15.97 -19.78
C CYS A 71 -12.76 -16.94 -19.77
N ARG A 72 -11.64 -16.57 -20.41
CA ARG A 72 -10.40 -17.35 -20.36
C ARG A 72 -9.85 -17.41 -18.93
N LEU A 73 -9.81 -16.27 -18.21
CA LEU A 73 -9.36 -16.22 -16.81
C LEU A 73 -10.19 -17.15 -15.93
N TRP A 74 -11.51 -17.17 -16.11
CA TRP A 74 -12.39 -18.07 -15.36
C TRP A 74 -12.00 -19.54 -15.54
N ARG A 75 -11.72 -19.95 -16.78
CA ARG A 75 -11.31 -21.32 -17.14
C ARG A 75 -9.88 -21.61 -16.68
N ASP A 76 -8.92 -20.73 -17.03
CA ASP A 76 -7.49 -20.94 -16.80
C ASP A 76 -7.15 -20.95 -15.30
N ALA A 77 -7.89 -20.21 -14.49
CA ALA A 77 -7.75 -20.16 -13.03
C ALA A 77 -8.69 -21.15 -12.30
N HIS A 78 -9.41 -22.03 -13.04
CA HIS A 78 -10.35 -23.01 -12.48
C HIS A 78 -11.33 -22.39 -11.47
N LEU A 79 -11.87 -21.18 -11.77
CA LEU A 79 -12.71 -20.43 -10.82
C LEU A 79 -14.04 -21.14 -10.50
N SER A 80 -14.43 -22.16 -11.25
CA SER A 80 -15.54 -23.05 -10.93
C SER A 80 -15.31 -23.90 -9.68
N ASP A 81 -14.07 -24.12 -9.25
CA ASP A 81 -13.74 -25.01 -8.14
C ASP A 81 -13.87 -24.34 -6.77
N PHE A 82 -14.04 -23.01 -6.74
CA PHE A 82 -14.17 -22.26 -5.50
C PHE A 82 -15.62 -22.29 -4.99
N ASP A 83 -15.78 -22.42 -3.67
CA ASP A 83 -17.06 -22.35 -2.97
C ASP A 83 -17.48 -20.90 -2.68
N TYR A 84 -16.49 -20.04 -2.42
CA TYR A 84 -16.65 -18.66 -2.01
C TYR A 84 -15.86 -17.71 -2.91
N ILE A 85 -16.45 -16.56 -3.22
CA ILE A 85 -15.78 -15.47 -3.96
C ILE A 85 -15.88 -14.18 -3.16
N SER A 86 -14.74 -13.66 -2.75
CA SER A 86 -14.56 -12.39 -2.02
C SER A 86 -14.00 -11.32 -2.95
N ASP A 87 -14.85 -10.39 -3.39
CA ASP A 87 -14.43 -9.29 -4.24
C ASP A 87 -13.98 -8.08 -3.41
N PHE A 88 -12.68 -7.94 -3.19
CA PHE A 88 -12.06 -6.80 -2.54
C PHE A 88 -11.83 -5.59 -3.47
N HIS A 89 -12.26 -5.69 -4.74
CA HIS A 89 -11.98 -4.65 -5.74
C HIS A 89 -13.21 -3.86 -6.19
N ASP A 90 -14.35 -4.52 -6.43
CA ASP A 90 -15.62 -3.94 -6.90
C ASP A 90 -15.45 -2.99 -8.09
N VAL A 91 -14.94 -3.50 -9.22
CA VAL A 91 -14.81 -2.86 -10.52
C VAL A 91 -15.50 -3.67 -11.60
N LEU A 92 -15.71 -3.14 -12.83
CA LEU A 92 -16.42 -3.81 -13.91
C LEU A 92 -15.91 -5.24 -14.18
N ARG A 93 -14.57 -5.45 -14.16
CA ARG A 93 -13.98 -6.78 -14.36
C ARG A 93 -14.36 -7.76 -13.27
N THR A 94 -14.33 -7.32 -12.00
CA THR A 94 -14.70 -8.18 -10.87
C THR A 94 -16.21 -8.33 -10.75
N TRP A 95 -16.98 -7.36 -11.23
CA TRP A 95 -18.44 -7.50 -11.35
C TRP A 95 -18.81 -8.69 -12.25
N TRP A 96 -18.15 -8.82 -13.41
CA TRP A 96 -18.37 -9.96 -14.30
C TRP A 96 -18.02 -11.29 -13.60
N LEU A 97 -16.84 -11.39 -12.96
CA LEU A 97 -16.42 -12.59 -12.22
C LEU A 97 -17.42 -12.96 -11.10
N ARG A 98 -17.94 -11.97 -10.38
CA ARG A 98 -18.95 -12.20 -9.35
C ARG A 98 -20.28 -12.71 -9.95
N THR A 99 -20.73 -12.09 -11.03
CA THR A 99 -21.99 -12.49 -11.69
C THR A 99 -21.90 -13.94 -12.15
N GLU A 100 -20.79 -14.33 -12.77
CA GLU A 100 -20.53 -15.72 -13.16
C GLU A 100 -20.52 -16.65 -11.93
N GLY A 101 -19.91 -16.21 -10.81
CA GLY A 101 -19.95 -16.97 -9.56
C GLY A 101 -21.38 -17.14 -9.01
N CYS A 102 -22.18 -16.08 -9.00
CA CYS A 102 -23.57 -16.15 -8.57
C CYS A 102 -24.42 -17.10 -9.44
N LEU A 103 -24.25 -17.05 -10.77
CA LEU A 103 -24.92 -17.95 -11.71
C LEU A 103 -24.59 -19.43 -11.43
N ARG A 104 -23.38 -19.70 -10.95
CA ARG A 104 -22.90 -21.03 -10.53
C ARG A 104 -23.18 -21.34 -9.06
N ARG A 105 -24.08 -20.59 -8.40
CA ARG A 105 -24.51 -20.80 -7.00
C ARG A 105 -23.36 -20.72 -5.98
N LYS A 106 -22.27 -20.00 -6.27
CA LYS A 106 -21.19 -19.72 -5.30
C LYS A 106 -21.65 -18.70 -4.28
N LYS A 107 -21.11 -18.75 -3.05
CA LYS A 107 -21.31 -17.69 -2.06
C LYS A 107 -20.40 -16.51 -2.39
N VAL A 108 -20.98 -15.35 -2.68
CA VAL A 108 -20.26 -14.18 -3.18
C VAL A 108 -20.49 -12.99 -2.26
N ALA A 109 -19.44 -12.30 -1.87
CA ALA A 109 -19.50 -11.02 -1.17
C ALA A 109 -18.54 -10.01 -1.79
N LYS A 110 -18.86 -8.72 -1.66
CA LYS A 110 -18.05 -7.63 -2.21
C LYS A 110 -17.79 -6.52 -1.22
N ILE A 111 -16.70 -5.79 -1.44
CA ILE A 111 -16.35 -4.64 -0.62
C ILE A 111 -17.36 -3.48 -0.78
N ASP A 112 -17.77 -2.92 0.35
CA ASP A 112 -18.30 -1.55 0.38
C ASP A 112 -17.15 -0.56 0.48
N LYS A 113 -16.89 0.17 -0.60
CA LYS A 113 -15.82 1.17 -0.67
C LYS A 113 -16.08 2.42 0.19
N GLY A 114 -17.22 2.55 0.84
CA GLY A 114 -17.61 3.71 1.63
C GLY A 114 -17.70 5.01 0.83
N ARG A 115 -18.12 4.93 -0.43
CA ARG A 115 -18.14 6.08 -1.36
C ARG A 115 -18.91 7.27 -0.80
N LYS A 116 -20.05 7.03 -0.14
CA LYS A 116 -20.90 8.09 0.47
C LYS A 116 -20.14 8.88 1.55
N GLY A 117 -19.52 8.18 2.52
CA GLY A 117 -18.74 8.81 3.58
C GLY A 117 -17.47 9.49 3.06
N LYS A 118 -16.73 8.86 2.14
CA LYS A 118 -15.55 9.46 1.50
C LYS A 118 -15.92 10.70 0.67
N LYS A 119 -17.07 10.72 -0.01
CA LYS A 119 -17.59 11.92 -0.71
C LYS A 119 -17.92 13.02 0.28
N ALA A 120 -18.55 12.71 1.41
CA ALA A 120 -18.88 13.68 2.45
C ALA A 120 -17.60 14.26 3.08
N LEU A 121 -16.56 13.44 3.28
CA LEU A 121 -15.25 13.85 3.81
C LEU A 121 -14.50 14.80 2.85
N THR A 122 -14.64 14.65 1.52
CA THR A 122 -13.82 15.37 0.53
C THR A 122 -14.57 16.50 -0.21
N ARG A 123 -15.85 16.71 0.08
CA ARG A 123 -16.60 17.82 -0.53
C ARG A 123 -16.18 19.17 0.05
N GLN A 124 -16.32 20.25 -0.74
CA GLN A 124 -15.91 21.59 -0.31
C GLN A 124 -16.96 22.27 0.59
N LYS A 125 -18.22 22.12 0.25
CA LYS A 125 -19.34 22.66 1.04
C LYS A 125 -19.96 21.58 1.93
N ASN A 126 -20.35 21.94 3.16
CA ASN A 126 -20.95 21.03 4.13
C ASN A 126 -20.12 19.76 4.35
N LYS A 127 -18.79 19.92 4.44
CA LYS A 127 -17.85 18.82 4.67
C LYS A 127 -18.15 18.13 6.00
N VAL A 128 -18.18 16.80 5.98
CA VAL A 128 -18.24 15.98 7.20
C VAL A 128 -16.85 15.41 7.45
N PHE A 129 -16.13 16.07 8.37
CA PHE A 129 -14.75 15.70 8.73
C PHE A 129 -14.78 14.57 9.79
N ALA A 130 -15.08 13.35 9.34
CA ALA A 130 -15.18 12.17 10.20
C ALA A 130 -14.33 11.01 9.66
N LYS A 131 -13.67 10.29 10.58
CA LYS A 131 -12.88 9.10 10.26
C LYS A 131 -13.76 8.04 9.59
N GLN A 132 -13.31 7.53 8.47
CA GLN A 132 -13.97 6.44 7.74
C GLN A 132 -13.37 5.09 8.17
N ALA A 133 -14.15 4.03 8.03
CA ALA A 133 -13.62 2.69 8.18
C ALA A 133 -12.41 2.47 7.27
N THR A 134 -11.38 1.83 7.79
CA THR A 134 -10.15 1.51 7.06
C THR A 134 -10.42 0.48 5.95
N SER A 135 -9.51 0.36 4.99
CA SER A 135 -9.58 -0.71 3.99
C SER A 135 -9.52 -2.09 4.65
N PHE A 136 -8.74 -2.25 5.72
CA PHE A 136 -8.63 -3.50 6.48
C PHE A 136 -9.99 -3.91 7.08
N GLU A 137 -10.66 -2.99 7.78
CA GLU A 137 -12.01 -3.23 8.33
C GLU A 137 -13.02 -3.55 7.24
N ARG A 138 -12.92 -2.92 6.07
CA ARG A 138 -13.80 -3.19 4.93
C ARG A 138 -13.55 -4.56 4.34
N TYR A 139 -12.31 -5.02 4.23
CA TYR A 139 -11.97 -6.39 3.78
C TYR A 139 -12.44 -7.42 4.80
N ALA A 140 -12.18 -7.21 6.10
CA ALA A 140 -12.66 -8.08 7.17
C ALA A 140 -14.20 -8.20 7.16
N LYS A 141 -14.92 -7.09 6.88
CA LYS A 141 -16.38 -7.13 6.74
C LYS A 141 -16.86 -8.02 5.58
N VAL A 142 -16.14 -8.05 4.45
CA VAL A 142 -16.47 -8.95 3.33
C VAL A 142 -16.30 -10.41 3.75
N LEU A 143 -15.21 -10.74 4.44
CA LEU A 143 -14.98 -12.10 4.96
C LEU A 143 -16.07 -12.51 5.96
N LYS A 144 -16.44 -11.61 6.88
CA LYS A 144 -17.55 -11.85 7.82
C LYS A 144 -18.86 -12.15 7.11
N GLN A 145 -19.18 -11.48 5.99
CA GLN A 145 -20.39 -11.75 5.18
C GLN A 145 -20.38 -13.17 4.56
N LEU A 146 -19.20 -13.73 4.30
CA LEU A 146 -19.02 -15.09 3.81
C LEU A 146 -19.01 -16.15 4.90
N GLY A 147 -19.09 -15.74 6.19
CA GLY A 147 -19.03 -16.65 7.34
C GLY A 147 -17.63 -16.86 7.93
N PHE A 148 -16.67 -16.00 7.58
CA PHE A 148 -15.29 -16.05 8.06
C PHE A 148 -14.92 -14.75 8.82
N PRO A 149 -15.50 -14.48 10.02
CA PRO A 149 -15.07 -13.35 10.84
C PRO A 149 -13.62 -13.58 11.33
N ILE A 150 -12.79 -12.54 11.25
CA ILE A 150 -11.38 -12.59 11.69
C ILE A 150 -11.12 -11.56 12.79
N LYS A 151 -10.11 -11.85 13.61
CA LYS A 151 -9.49 -10.92 14.56
C LYS A 151 -8.18 -10.39 13.96
N PRO A 152 -7.84 -9.10 14.11
CA PRO A 152 -6.61 -8.52 13.59
C PRO A 152 -5.41 -8.90 14.49
N GLU A 153 -4.62 -9.88 14.08
CA GLU A 153 -3.47 -10.42 14.82
C GLU A 153 -2.17 -10.33 14.02
N PHE A 154 -2.25 -9.99 12.72
CA PHE A 154 -1.08 -9.84 11.87
C PHE A 154 -0.07 -8.83 12.43
N THR A 155 1.18 -9.22 12.52
CA THR A 155 2.27 -8.35 12.97
C THR A 155 3.12 -7.87 11.79
N LYS A 156 3.81 -8.78 11.11
CA LYS A 156 4.65 -8.50 9.94
C LYS A 156 4.92 -9.76 9.13
N LEU A 157 5.34 -9.57 7.87
CA LEU A 157 5.97 -10.62 7.06
C LEU A 157 7.49 -10.56 7.20
N ASP A 158 8.15 -11.71 7.17
CA ASP A 158 9.59 -11.79 7.20
C ASP A 158 10.17 -12.05 5.80
N TYR A 159 10.95 -11.09 5.30
CA TYR A 159 11.71 -11.16 4.06
C TYR A 159 13.22 -11.16 4.29
N SER A 160 13.71 -11.32 5.51
CA SER A 160 15.14 -11.22 5.86
C SER A 160 16.04 -12.11 5.00
N ALA A 161 15.54 -13.29 4.59
CA ALA A 161 16.26 -14.21 3.69
C ALA A 161 16.60 -13.64 2.30
N PHE A 162 15.96 -12.55 1.89
CA PHE A 162 16.19 -11.86 0.60
C PHE A 162 17.03 -10.59 0.76
N CYS A 163 17.61 -10.36 1.93
CA CYS A 163 18.39 -9.17 2.19
C CYS A 163 19.77 -9.26 1.55
N GLU A 164 20.09 -8.30 0.71
CA GLU A 164 21.37 -8.18 0.00
C GLU A 164 22.40 -7.34 0.79
N THR A 165 21.96 -6.62 1.81
CA THR A 165 22.81 -5.71 2.57
C THR A 165 22.59 -5.95 4.08
N GLN A 166 23.69 -6.03 4.82
CA GLN A 166 23.64 -6.17 6.28
C GLN A 166 23.83 -4.81 6.96
N LYS A 167 22.97 -4.53 7.94
CA LYS A 167 23.04 -3.32 8.74
C LYS A 167 24.04 -3.48 9.88
N GLY A 168 24.93 -2.51 10.03
CA GLY A 168 25.87 -2.45 11.16
C GLY A 168 25.17 -2.13 12.49
N THR A 169 25.78 -2.54 13.60
CA THR A 169 25.16 -2.49 14.95
C THR A 169 24.79 -1.06 15.40
N HIS A 170 25.53 -0.05 14.94
CA HIS A 170 25.33 1.36 15.32
C HIS A 170 24.84 2.23 14.16
N GLU A 171 24.40 1.61 13.08
CA GLU A 171 23.90 2.34 11.92
C GLU A 171 22.42 2.68 12.08
N THR A 172 22.05 3.86 11.58
CA THR A 172 20.66 4.27 11.37
C THR A 172 20.34 4.19 9.89
N TRP A 173 19.34 3.42 9.55
CA TRP A 173 18.87 3.30 8.16
C TRP A 173 17.52 3.95 7.98
N VAL A 174 17.47 4.95 7.11
CA VAL A 174 16.25 5.70 6.79
C VAL A 174 15.83 5.41 5.36
N GLY A 175 14.64 4.90 5.18
CA GLY A 175 14.04 4.80 3.84
C GLY A 175 13.30 6.07 3.48
N ILE A 176 13.39 6.52 2.22
CA ILE A 176 12.60 7.64 1.70
C ILE A 176 11.96 7.24 0.38
N ALA A 177 10.63 7.30 0.31
CA ALA A 177 9.83 7.15 -0.91
C ALA A 177 9.20 8.50 -1.29
N PRO A 178 9.91 9.35 -2.04
CA PRO A 178 9.51 10.74 -2.27
C PRO A 178 8.41 10.87 -3.33
N PHE A 179 8.10 9.80 -4.06
CA PHE A 179 7.22 9.83 -5.21
C PHE A 179 5.80 9.37 -4.89
N ALA A 180 4.84 9.88 -5.63
CA ALA A 180 3.47 9.41 -5.64
C ALA A 180 2.81 9.64 -7.00
N LYS A 181 1.81 8.85 -7.31
CA LYS A 181 1.13 8.86 -8.63
C LYS A 181 0.44 10.20 -8.96
N HIS A 182 -0.01 10.95 -7.97
CA HIS A 182 -0.86 12.13 -8.18
C HIS A 182 -0.23 13.37 -7.55
N PRO A 183 -0.26 14.54 -8.24
CA PRO A 183 0.40 15.77 -7.77
C PRO A 183 -0.03 16.22 -6.35
N ALA A 184 -1.30 16.01 -5.97
CA ALA A 184 -1.78 16.36 -4.63
C ALA A 184 -1.21 15.48 -3.50
N LYS A 185 -0.34 14.53 -3.81
CA LYS A 185 0.35 13.64 -2.89
C LYS A 185 1.88 13.76 -2.96
N VAL A 186 2.42 14.57 -3.86
CA VAL A 186 3.86 14.73 -4.04
C VAL A 186 4.35 15.92 -3.23
N TYR A 187 5.32 15.68 -2.38
CA TYR A 187 6.04 16.74 -1.67
C TYR A 187 7.08 17.38 -2.62
N PRO A 188 7.28 18.72 -2.60
CA PRO A 188 8.22 19.36 -3.50
C PRO A 188 9.63 18.76 -3.39
N MET A 189 10.22 18.40 -4.53
CA MET A 189 11.50 17.68 -4.54
C MET A 189 12.64 18.52 -3.94
N GLU A 190 12.64 19.84 -4.17
CA GLU A 190 13.63 20.76 -3.59
C GLU A 190 13.60 20.76 -2.06
N LYS A 191 12.42 20.59 -1.48
CA LYS A 191 12.25 20.46 -0.02
C LYS A 191 12.57 19.06 0.48
N MET A 192 12.26 18.04 -0.32
CA MET A 192 12.64 16.65 -0.01
C MET A 192 14.15 16.49 -0.01
N GLU A 193 14.84 17.14 -0.95
CA GLU A 193 16.31 17.15 -1.00
C GLU A 193 16.92 17.78 0.25
N GLN A 194 16.33 18.85 0.81
CA GLN A 194 16.78 19.40 2.10
C GLN A 194 16.64 18.38 3.23
N VAL A 195 15.57 17.58 3.24
CA VAL A 195 15.42 16.49 4.23
C VAL A 195 16.48 15.41 4.00
N ILE A 196 16.72 15.01 2.74
CA ILE A 196 17.73 14.00 2.38
C ILE A 196 19.12 14.50 2.81
N LYS A 197 19.48 15.73 2.47
CA LYS A 197 20.76 16.36 2.84
C LYS A 197 20.95 16.33 4.37
N ALA A 198 19.99 16.83 5.13
CA ALA A 198 20.06 16.87 6.59
C ALA A 198 20.23 15.47 7.22
N LEU A 199 19.63 14.45 6.64
CA LEU A 199 19.79 13.06 7.08
C LEU A 199 21.15 12.47 6.66
N SER A 200 21.63 12.78 5.46
CA SER A 200 22.92 12.29 4.95
C SER A 200 24.13 12.88 5.71
N GLU A 201 23.98 14.05 6.30
CA GLU A 201 25.02 14.70 7.12
C GLU A 201 25.13 14.11 8.54
N ARG A 202 24.16 13.28 8.95
CA ARG A 202 24.21 12.62 10.28
C ARG A 202 25.22 11.48 10.28
N LYS A 203 26.00 11.39 11.36
CA LYS A 203 26.93 10.27 11.56
C LYS A 203 26.19 8.93 11.58
N ASN A 204 26.80 7.92 11.04
CA ASN A 204 26.29 6.54 11.01
C ASN A 204 24.87 6.41 10.40
N THR A 205 24.47 7.32 9.53
CA THR A 205 23.16 7.29 8.89
C THR A 205 23.31 6.98 7.41
N THR A 206 22.55 5.98 6.93
CA THR A 206 22.40 5.67 5.51
C THR A 206 20.95 5.92 5.10
N VAL A 207 20.78 6.64 4.00
CA VAL A 207 19.46 6.94 3.43
C VAL A 207 19.24 6.08 2.20
N PHE A 208 18.13 5.33 2.13
CA PHE A 208 17.74 4.53 0.99
C PHE A 208 16.55 5.16 0.27
N LEU A 209 16.70 5.43 -1.03
CA LEU A 209 15.68 6.06 -1.87
C LEU A 209 14.88 5.01 -2.64
N PHE A 210 13.57 5.00 -2.46
CA PHE A 210 12.63 4.08 -3.10
C PHE A 210 11.88 4.75 -4.24
N GLY A 211 11.88 4.12 -5.42
CA GLY A 211 11.15 4.55 -6.61
C GLY A 211 11.24 3.51 -7.72
N GLY A 212 10.27 3.49 -8.65
CA GLY A 212 10.13 2.37 -9.58
C GLY A 212 10.11 2.70 -11.06
N GLY A 213 9.76 3.92 -11.45
CA GLY A 213 9.73 4.33 -12.86
C GLY A 213 11.09 4.84 -13.35
N ASP A 214 11.33 4.85 -14.67
CA ASP A 214 12.61 5.29 -15.24
C ASP A 214 12.95 6.75 -14.87
N GLU A 215 11.94 7.62 -14.81
CA GLU A 215 12.11 9.00 -14.35
C GLU A 215 12.48 9.07 -12.87
N GLU A 216 11.78 8.30 -12.03
CA GLU A 216 12.08 8.22 -10.59
C GLU A 216 13.49 7.67 -10.34
N LYS A 217 13.92 6.66 -11.11
CA LYS A 217 15.28 6.11 -11.06
C LYS A 217 16.35 7.12 -11.44
N ARG A 218 16.12 7.95 -12.48
CA ARG A 218 17.04 9.03 -12.86
C ARG A 218 17.21 10.06 -11.75
N GLN A 219 16.11 10.49 -11.13
CA GLN A 219 16.16 11.44 -10.01
C GLN A 219 16.87 10.85 -8.79
N ILE A 220 16.63 9.58 -8.47
CA ILE A 220 17.33 8.84 -7.41
C ILE A 220 18.83 8.80 -7.71
N ALA A 221 19.24 8.44 -8.91
CA ALA A 221 20.65 8.36 -9.28
C ALA A 221 21.36 9.72 -9.13
N ALA A 222 20.70 10.82 -9.52
CA ALA A 222 21.23 12.17 -9.34
C ALA A 222 21.44 12.53 -7.87
N LEU A 223 20.51 12.21 -6.99
CA LEU A 223 20.64 12.44 -5.55
C LEU A 223 21.73 11.56 -4.93
N CYS A 224 21.82 10.29 -5.33
CA CYS A 224 22.88 9.40 -4.85
C CYS A 224 24.30 9.86 -5.27
N ALA A 225 24.43 10.51 -6.43
CA ALA A 225 25.70 11.08 -6.86
C ALA A 225 26.15 12.31 -6.04
N GLN A 226 25.19 13.04 -5.48
CA GLN A 226 25.48 14.24 -4.66
C GLN A 226 25.81 13.90 -3.19
N TYR A 227 25.23 12.82 -2.65
CA TYR A 227 25.30 12.50 -1.24
C TYR A 227 25.87 11.08 -1.02
N PRO A 228 27.10 10.91 -0.51
CA PRO A 228 27.76 9.58 -0.41
C PRO A 228 27.00 8.56 0.45
N ASN A 229 26.22 9.03 1.45
CA ASN A 229 25.46 8.16 2.34
C ASN A 229 24.02 7.91 1.83
N VAL A 230 23.69 8.35 0.62
CA VAL A 230 22.40 8.13 -0.04
C VAL A 230 22.54 7.04 -1.07
N LYS A 231 21.72 5.98 -0.97
CA LYS A 231 21.79 4.79 -1.82
C LYS A 231 20.44 4.52 -2.47
N PRO A 232 20.41 3.98 -3.71
CA PRO A 232 19.17 3.49 -4.27
C PRO A 232 18.72 2.23 -3.54
N ALA A 233 17.42 2.10 -3.30
CA ALA A 233 16.84 0.92 -2.66
C ALA A 233 16.55 -0.22 -3.66
N GLN A 234 17.03 -0.13 -4.89
CA GLN A 234 16.82 -1.15 -5.93
C GLN A 234 17.53 -2.45 -5.54
N SER A 235 16.81 -3.55 -5.65
CA SER A 235 17.30 -4.90 -5.40
C SER A 235 17.29 -5.73 -6.69
N LEU A 236 18.28 -6.57 -6.88
CA LEU A 236 18.32 -7.57 -7.95
C LEU A 236 17.18 -8.59 -7.80
N GLN A 237 16.69 -8.79 -6.58
CA GLN A 237 15.55 -9.64 -6.27
C GLN A 237 14.19 -8.93 -6.40
N GLY A 238 14.17 -7.71 -6.96
CA GLY A 238 12.95 -6.92 -7.15
C GLY A 238 12.23 -6.63 -5.84
N LEU A 239 10.90 -6.71 -5.85
CA LEU A 239 10.08 -6.34 -4.68
C LEU A 239 10.40 -7.14 -3.40
N LYS A 240 10.90 -8.38 -3.50
CA LYS A 240 11.28 -9.16 -2.31
C LYS A 240 12.49 -8.56 -1.60
N GLY A 241 13.52 -8.19 -2.34
CA GLY A 241 14.70 -7.53 -1.80
C GLY A 241 14.39 -6.13 -1.27
N GLU A 242 13.50 -5.38 -1.94
CA GLU A 242 13.02 -4.09 -1.42
C GLU A 242 12.27 -4.25 -0.10
N LEU A 243 11.42 -5.27 0.05
CA LEU A 243 10.73 -5.60 1.31
C LEU A 243 11.72 -6.05 2.39
N ALA A 244 12.74 -6.82 2.02
CA ALA A 244 13.80 -7.22 2.95
C ALA A 244 14.58 -6.02 3.46
N LEU A 245 14.95 -5.09 2.58
CA LEU A 245 15.60 -3.84 2.93
C LEU A 245 14.67 -2.98 3.81
N MET A 246 13.39 -2.81 3.43
CA MET A 246 12.42 -2.10 4.25
C MET A 246 12.35 -2.65 5.67
N GLY A 247 12.40 -3.98 5.85
CA GLY A 247 12.35 -4.62 7.16
C GLY A 247 13.55 -4.33 8.08
N GLN A 248 14.65 -3.79 7.54
CA GLN A 248 15.83 -3.38 8.31
C GLN A 248 15.90 -1.88 8.61
N LEU A 249 15.02 -1.09 8.02
CA LEU A 249 14.97 0.36 8.27
C LEU A 249 14.53 0.65 9.71
N ASP A 250 15.12 1.67 10.32
CA ASP A 250 14.63 2.23 11.58
C ASP A 250 13.32 3.00 11.34
N VAL A 251 13.22 3.70 10.21
CA VAL A 251 12.03 4.45 9.81
C VAL A 251 11.95 4.61 8.30
N MET A 252 10.73 4.66 7.78
CA MET A 252 10.41 4.98 6.40
C MET A 252 9.70 6.33 6.32
N LEU A 253 10.24 7.29 5.58
CA LEU A 253 9.52 8.49 5.15
C LEU A 253 8.83 8.19 3.82
N SER A 254 7.53 8.29 3.76
CA SER A 254 6.77 8.00 2.54
C SER A 254 5.68 9.02 2.28
N MET A 255 5.40 9.27 1.01
CA MET A 255 4.14 9.89 0.63
C MET A 255 2.97 8.93 0.91
N ASP A 256 1.73 9.42 0.87
CA ASP A 256 0.54 8.56 0.77
C ASP A 256 0.60 7.74 -0.54
N SER A 257 1.42 6.70 -0.54
CA SER A 257 1.78 5.87 -1.71
C SER A 257 1.86 4.38 -1.35
N ALA A 258 2.18 3.53 -2.34
CA ALA A 258 2.32 2.10 -2.12
C ALA A 258 3.41 1.77 -1.10
N ASN A 259 4.53 2.51 -1.08
CA ASN A 259 5.66 2.25 -0.20
C ASN A 259 5.32 2.39 1.29
N MET A 260 4.38 3.29 1.66
CA MET A 260 3.85 3.37 3.02
C MET A 260 3.23 2.03 3.45
N HIS A 261 2.48 1.39 2.58
CA HIS A 261 1.85 0.10 2.88
C HIS A 261 2.87 -1.04 2.87
N LEU A 262 3.81 -1.05 1.92
CA LEU A 262 4.85 -2.07 1.82
C LEU A 262 5.74 -2.07 3.07
N ALA A 263 6.21 -0.92 3.52
CA ALA A 263 6.99 -0.78 4.75
C ALA A 263 6.19 -1.26 5.98
N SER A 264 4.88 -0.96 6.02
CA SER A 264 4.01 -1.43 7.10
C SER A 264 3.91 -2.96 7.18
N LEU A 265 3.96 -3.67 6.02
CA LEU A 265 3.86 -5.13 6.00
C LEU A 265 5.06 -5.84 6.61
N VAL A 266 6.23 -5.21 6.61
CA VAL A 266 7.47 -5.75 7.20
C VAL A 266 7.76 -5.18 8.59
N GLY A 267 6.80 -4.45 9.18
CA GLY A 267 6.85 -3.93 10.54
C GLY A 267 7.62 -2.63 10.71
N THR A 268 8.08 -2.01 9.63
CA THR A 268 8.81 -0.75 9.66
C THR A 268 7.92 0.42 10.06
N LYS A 269 8.39 1.29 10.93
CA LYS A 269 7.70 2.54 11.30
C LYS A 269 7.67 3.49 10.11
N VAL A 270 6.54 4.16 9.91
CA VAL A 270 6.37 5.06 8.77
C VAL A 270 5.97 6.45 9.22
N VAL A 271 6.79 7.42 8.89
CA VAL A 271 6.40 8.84 8.86
C VAL A 271 5.82 9.11 7.48
N SER A 272 4.54 9.48 7.43
CA SER A 272 3.82 9.63 6.15
C SER A 272 3.39 11.08 5.90
N VAL A 273 3.57 11.55 4.66
CA VAL A 273 3.24 12.94 4.25
C VAL A 273 1.92 12.96 3.49
N TRP A 274 1.01 13.83 3.93
CA TRP A 274 -0.35 13.89 3.42
C TRP A 274 -0.72 15.32 2.95
N GLY A 275 -1.05 15.45 1.67
CA GLY A 275 -1.47 16.71 1.06
C GLY A 275 -2.98 16.80 0.82
N GLY A 276 -3.41 16.67 -0.43
CA GLY A 276 -4.83 16.72 -0.81
C GLY A 276 -5.68 15.55 -0.33
N THR A 277 -5.06 14.51 0.21
CA THR A 277 -5.67 13.34 0.87
C THR A 277 -5.60 13.47 2.41
N HIS A 278 -6.17 12.50 3.14
CA HIS A 278 -6.14 12.51 4.60
C HIS A 278 -6.25 11.06 5.14
N PRO A 279 -5.57 10.71 6.26
CA PRO A 279 -5.68 9.39 6.88
C PRO A 279 -7.12 8.98 7.21
N TYR A 280 -8.01 9.96 7.48
CA TYR A 280 -9.43 9.72 7.73
C TYR A 280 -10.19 9.07 6.56
N ALA A 281 -9.61 9.04 5.35
CA ALA A 281 -10.16 8.27 4.24
C ALA A 281 -10.01 6.74 4.41
N GLY A 282 -9.26 6.29 5.44
CA GLY A 282 -9.08 4.89 5.79
C GLY A 282 -7.93 4.21 5.05
N PHE A 283 -6.88 4.97 4.67
CA PHE A 283 -5.73 4.46 3.94
C PHE A 283 -4.40 4.54 4.69
N LEU A 284 -4.41 4.80 6.00
CA LEU A 284 -3.17 4.68 6.78
C LEU A 284 -2.65 3.23 6.73
N GLY A 285 -1.33 3.05 6.74
CA GLY A 285 -0.70 1.73 6.73
C GLY A 285 -1.06 0.88 7.96
N TRP A 286 -0.88 -0.43 7.84
CA TRP A 286 -1.16 -1.36 8.93
C TRP A 286 -0.32 -1.04 10.17
N ASN A 287 -0.95 -0.99 11.35
CA ASN A 287 -0.31 -0.69 12.64
C ASN A 287 0.55 0.58 12.66
N GLN A 288 0.30 1.54 11.75
CA GLN A 288 1.00 2.82 11.76
C GLN A 288 0.31 3.81 12.71
N ASN A 289 1.16 4.61 13.37
CA ASN A 289 0.71 5.60 14.32
C ASN A 289 0.15 6.85 13.59
N PRO A 290 -1.11 7.26 13.80
CA PRO A 290 -1.64 8.47 13.20
C PRO A 290 -0.87 9.76 13.55
N HIS A 291 -0.17 9.77 14.68
CA HIS A 291 0.67 10.91 15.08
C HIS A 291 1.92 11.07 14.21
N ASP A 292 2.33 10.05 13.46
CA ASP A 292 3.45 10.11 12.51
C ASP A 292 3.02 10.60 11.10
N CYS A 293 1.79 11.06 10.97
CA CYS A 293 1.33 11.73 9.77
C CYS A 293 1.77 13.20 9.76
N VAL A 294 2.55 13.58 8.76
CA VAL A 294 2.93 14.98 8.52
C VAL A 294 1.90 15.60 7.57
N GLN A 295 1.21 16.61 8.05
CA GLN A 295 0.15 17.27 7.30
C GLN A 295 -0.12 18.69 7.86
N LEU A 296 -0.75 19.53 7.05
CA LEU A 296 -1.26 20.84 7.47
C LEU A 296 -2.76 20.77 7.71
N GLU A 297 -3.25 21.45 8.71
CA GLU A 297 -4.68 21.67 8.91
C GLU A 297 -5.15 22.79 8.00
N MET A 298 -6.06 22.47 7.09
CA MET A 298 -6.64 23.41 6.13
C MET A 298 -8.08 23.04 5.85
N SER A 299 -8.97 24.02 5.76
CA SER A 299 -10.41 23.81 5.53
C SER A 299 -10.73 23.09 4.22
N CYS A 300 -9.90 23.29 3.18
CA CYS A 300 -10.04 22.59 1.90
C CYS A 300 -9.68 21.10 1.97
N ARG A 301 -8.90 20.63 2.98
CA ARG A 301 -8.46 19.25 3.11
C ARG A 301 -9.47 18.36 3.86
N PRO A 302 -9.52 17.06 3.51
CA PRO A 302 -9.09 16.52 2.22
C PRO A 302 -9.99 17.01 1.09
N CYS A 303 -9.40 17.27 -0.07
CA CYS A 303 -10.14 17.65 -1.28
C CYS A 303 -10.29 16.48 -2.27
N SER A 304 -9.54 15.40 -2.06
CA SER A 304 -9.58 14.20 -2.88
C SER A 304 -9.42 12.94 -2.03
N VAL A 305 -10.12 11.86 -2.42
CA VAL A 305 -9.95 10.54 -1.78
C VAL A 305 -8.61 9.91 -2.17
N TYR A 306 -8.19 10.09 -3.43
CA TYR A 306 -7.02 9.42 -4.04
C TYR A 306 -5.92 10.39 -4.49
N GLY A 307 -6.10 11.70 -4.30
CA GLY A 307 -5.14 12.72 -4.75
C GLY A 307 -5.24 13.06 -6.24
N ASN A 308 -6.19 12.50 -6.97
CA ASN A 308 -6.35 12.65 -8.42
C ASN A 308 -7.13 13.91 -8.87
N LYS A 309 -7.62 14.69 -7.93
CA LYS A 309 -8.29 15.96 -8.23
C LYS A 309 -7.27 17.09 -8.28
N ARG A 310 -7.45 18.00 -9.24
CA ARG A 310 -6.69 19.25 -9.29
C ARG A 310 -6.91 20.08 -8.03
N CYS A 311 -5.87 20.77 -7.57
CA CYS A 311 -5.98 21.68 -6.45
C CYS A 311 -6.90 22.85 -6.82
N LEU A 312 -7.95 23.10 -6.02
CA LEU A 312 -8.90 24.19 -6.27
C LEU A 312 -8.27 25.56 -5.99
N ARG A 313 -7.27 25.63 -5.10
CA ARG A 313 -6.50 26.85 -4.82
C ARG A 313 -5.42 27.09 -5.89
N GLY A 314 -5.01 26.06 -6.62
CA GLY A 314 -3.95 26.12 -7.61
C GLY A 314 -2.52 26.00 -7.04
N ASP A 315 -2.34 26.21 -5.74
CA ASP A 315 -1.04 26.38 -5.06
C ASP A 315 -0.52 25.14 -4.36
N TYR A 316 -1.29 24.07 -4.22
CA TYR A 316 -0.95 22.88 -3.44
C TYR A 316 -0.35 23.19 -2.05
N MET A 317 -0.80 24.28 -1.40
CA MET A 317 -0.28 24.72 -0.10
C MET A 317 -0.24 23.61 0.95
N CYS A 318 -1.17 22.64 0.88
CA CYS A 318 -1.18 21.48 1.76
C CYS A 318 0.09 20.61 1.68
N MET A 319 0.86 20.69 0.61
CA MET A 319 2.19 20.09 0.43
C MET A 319 3.28 21.16 0.50
N ASN A 320 3.12 22.24 -0.26
CA ASN A 320 4.12 23.32 -0.35
C ASN A 320 4.35 24.06 0.99
N GLY A 321 3.38 24.09 1.87
CA GLY A 321 3.48 24.72 3.20
C GLY A 321 4.10 23.81 4.28
N ILE A 322 4.32 22.52 4.02
CA ILE A 322 5.07 21.65 4.94
C ILE A 322 6.55 22.03 4.83
N THR A 323 7.21 22.30 5.98
CA THR A 323 8.64 22.59 6.00
C THR A 323 9.47 21.32 6.20
N PRO A 324 10.72 21.26 5.71
CA PRO A 324 11.63 20.15 5.95
C PRO A 324 11.84 19.85 7.44
N GLU A 325 11.93 20.87 8.28
CA GLU A 325 12.13 20.76 9.73
C GLU A 325 10.95 20.02 10.38
N ARG A 326 9.73 20.22 9.89
CA ARG A 326 8.55 19.51 10.39
C ARG A 326 8.64 18.02 10.12
N ILE A 327 9.17 17.61 8.95
CA ILE A 327 9.42 16.21 8.60
C ILE A 327 10.55 15.66 9.48
N LEU A 328 11.68 16.36 9.57
CA LEU A 328 12.84 15.96 10.38
C LEU A 328 12.47 15.79 11.85
N LYS A 329 11.66 16.71 12.41
CA LYS A 329 11.12 16.59 13.77
C LYS A 329 10.30 15.31 13.97
N LYS A 330 9.54 14.89 12.96
CA LYS A 330 8.76 13.62 13.03
C LYS A 330 9.63 12.38 12.88
N LEU A 331 10.73 12.48 12.16
CA LEU A 331 11.70 11.38 12.02
C LEU A 331 12.58 11.23 13.27
N SER A 332 12.89 12.32 13.98
CA SER A 332 13.88 12.35 15.06
C SER A 332 13.71 11.27 16.16
N PRO A 333 12.49 10.85 16.58
CA PRO A 333 12.35 9.79 17.58
C PRO A 333 12.85 8.42 17.12
N TYR A 334 13.02 8.22 15.81
CA TYR A 334 13.45 6.97 15.19
C TYR A 334 14.93 6.97 14.78
N LEU A 335 15.61 8.11 14.91
CA LEU A 335 17.02 8.28 14.57
C LEU A 335 17.87 8.09 15.83
N LYS A 336 18.87 7.20 15.75
CA LYS A 336 19.82 6.92 16.84
C LYS A 336 20.90 7.98 16.92
#